data_6310c67285776918763dd3e864c14701
#
_entry.id   6310c67285776918763dd3e864c14701
#
_cell.length_a   1.000
_cell.length_b   1.000
_cell.length_c   1.000
_cell.angle_alpha   90.00
_cell.angle_beta   90.00
_cell.angle_gamma   90.00
#
_symmetry.space_group_name_H-M   'P 1'
#
loop_
_entity.id
_entity.type
_entity.pdbx_description
1 polymer ?
#
loop_
_entity_poly.entity_id
_entity_poly.type
_entity_poly.pdbx_seq_one_letter_code
_entity_poly.pdbx_strand_id
1 'polypeptide(L)'
;MRPNDSVFRDNLLRGKVAFVTGGSSGICLRIAERFAAQGAGVALLGRTPEKLDRAVAGIREAGGDAVGFAADVRDYTALSGALQKAHEQYGEIDILLCGAAGNFPAPALGMSANGFKAVIDIDLLGTFNTCRAAYEHLRKPGASVIAISATHAFRPIPMQAHVCAGKAGVDILIKTLAVEWGSAGVRLNVVTPGPVDDTEGMRRLAPTEEIRTRLTESIPLRRFASKDEIANLALFLCSGAAAYITGAVFVCDGGQSLTGSSFAAVMEK
;
A
#
# COMPACT_ATOMS: atom_id res chain seq x y z
N MET A 1 -0.40 -18.82 17.02
CA MET A 1 -1.12 -17.62 17.41
C MET A 1 -2.51 -17.70 16.82
N ARG A 2 -3.56 -17.55 17.60
CA ARG A 2 -4.94 -17.56 17.06
C ARG A 2 -5.15 -16.28 16.24
N PRO A 3 -5.93 -16.30 15.16
CA PRO A 3 -6.10 -15.14 14.27
C PRO A 3 -6.64 -13.85 14.94
N ASN A 4 -7.10 -13.95 16.20
CA ASN A 4 -7.75 -12.87 16.93
C ASN A 4 -6.95 -12.29 18.12
N ASP A 5 -5.75 -12.74 18.38
CA ASP A 5 -4.92 -12.14 19.45
C ASP A 5 -4.27 -10.88 18.90
N SER A 6 -4.95 -9.72 19.05
CA SER A 6 -4.36 -8.44 18.68
C SER A 6 -3.14 -8.19 19.58
N VAL A 7 -1.97 -8.08 18.96
CA VAL A 7 -0.74 -7.67 19.64
C VAL A 7 -0.70 -6.16 19.91
N PHE A 8 -1.68 -5.43 19.37
CA PHE A 8 -1.83 -4.00 19.56
C PHE A 8 -2.92 -3.73 20.59
N ARG A 9 -2.70 -2.72 21.42
CA ARG A 9 -3.74 -2.23 22.33
C ARG A 9 -4.95 -1.74 21.52
N ASP A 10 -6.12 -1.81 22.11
CA ASP A 10 -7.34 -1.28 21.50
C ASP A 10 -7.28 0.25 21.37
N ASN A 11 -7.98 0.78 20.37
CA ASN A 11 -8.09 2.20 20.11
C ASN A 11 -6.74 2.92 19.91
N LEU A 12 -5.75 2.24 19.34
CA LEU A 12 -4.41 2.79 19.10
C LEU A 12 -4.43 4.06 18.23
N LEU A 13 -5.40 4.16 17.32
CA LEU A 13 -5.57 5.28 16.39
C LEU A 13 -6.80 6.17 16.73
N ARG A 14 -7.32 6.08 17.95
CA ARG A 14 -8.48 6.89 18.36
C ARG A 14 -8.22 8.37 18.13
N GLY A 15 -9.15 9.03 17.42
CA GLY A 15 -9.08 10.46 17.11
C GLY A 15 -8.08 10.82 16.02
N LYS A 16 -7.49 9.83 15.32
CA LYS A 16 -6.66 10.02 14.15
C LYS A 16 -7.46 9.93 12.88
N VAL A 17 -6.95 10.56 11.82
CA VAL A 17 -7.54 10.58 10.49
C VAL A 17 -6.60 9.88 9.50
N ALA A 18 -7.13 8.92 8.75
CA ALA A 18 -6.41 8.22 7.71
C ALA A 18 -7.02 8.50 6.33
N PHE A 19 -6.19 8.93 5.36
CA PHE A 19 -6.55 9.04 3.96
C PHE A 19 -5.87 7.92 3.17
N VAL A 20 -6.65 7.13 2.42
CA VAL A 20 -6.18 5.89 1.80
C VAL A 20 -6.48 5.89 0.31
N THR A 21 -5.46 6.01 -0.56
CA THR A 21 -5.62 5.84 -2.00
C THR A 21 -5.57 4.35 -2.38
N GLY A 22 -6.38 3.95 -3.37
CA GLY A 22 -6.59 2.54 -3.68
C GLY A 22 -7.39 1.78 -2.60
N GLY A 23 -8.07 2.51 -1.71
CA GLY A 23 -8.74 2.00 -0.51
C GLY A 23 -10.00 1.17 -0.76
N SER A 24 -10.45 0.99 -2.01
CA SER A 24 -11.70 0.30 -2.31
C SER A 24 -11.57 -1.23 -2.42
N SER A 25 -10.36 -1.80 -2.30
CA SER A 25 -10.16 -3.26 -2.42
C SER A 25 -8.78 -3.71 -1.93
N GLY A 26 -8.61 -5.03 -1.79
CA GLY A 26 -7.31 -5.68 -1.58
C GLY A 26 -6.61 -5.28 -0.27
N ILE A 27 -5.29 -5.11 -0.36
CA ILE A 27 -4.43 -4.80 0.79
C ILE A 27 -4.80 -3.44 1.41
N CYS A 28 -5.01 -2.41 0.58
CA CYS A 28 -5.30 -1.06 1.06
C CYS A 28 -6.65 -0.96 1.77
N LEU A 29 -7.68 -1.69 1.29
CA LEU A 29 -8.94 -1.80 2.00
C LEU A 29 -8.74 -2.47 3.36
N ARG A 30 -8.00 -3.58 3.43
CA ARG A 30 -7.77 -4.28 4.71
C ARG A 30 -6.98 -3.41 5.70
N ILE A 31 -6.02 -2.61 5.23
CA ILE A 31 -5.33 -1.62 6.07
C ILE A 31 -6.32 -0.58 6.59
N ALA A 32 -7.20 -0.06 5.73
CA ALA A 32 -8.23 0.91 6.09
C ALA A 32 -9.21 0.36 7.14
N GLU A 33 -9.70 -0.86 6.95
CA GLU A 33 -10.54 -1.59 7.92
C GLU A 33 -9.82 -1.73 9.28
N ARG A 34 -8.52 -2.07 9.24
CA ARG A 34 -7.72 -2.19 10.45
C ARG A 34 -7.54 -0.85 11.17
N PHE A 35 -7.34 0.24 10.42
CA PHE A 35 -7.25 1.59 10.99
C PHE A 35 -8.58 2.02 11.61
N ALA A 36 -9.70 1.80 10.93
CA ALA A 36 -11.04 2.07 11.46
C ALA A 36 -11.33 1.27 12.74
N ALA A 37 -11.01 -0.03 12.74
CA ALA A 37 -11.14 -0.90 13.93
C ALA A 37 -10.26 -0.44 15.11
N GLN A 38 -9.23 0.35 14.85
CA GLN A 38 -8.39 0.98 15.88
C GLN A 38 -8.82 2.42 16.23
N GLY A 39 -10.00 2.85 15.77
CA GLY A 39 -10.64 4.11 16.13
C GLY A 39 -10.26 5.30 15.26
N ALA A 40 -9.66 5.10 14.10
CA ALA A 40 -9.41 6.18 13.14
C ALA A 40 -10.67 6.49 12.31
N GLY A 41 -10.90 7.77 12.00
CA GLY A 41 -11.74 8.17 10.87
C GLY A 41 -11.02 7.91 9.57
N VAL A 42 -11.68 7.26 8.59
CA VAL A 42 -11.02 6.78 7.37
C VAL A 42 -11.65 7.38 6.11
N ALA A 43 -10.85 8.09 5.33
CA ALA A 43 -11.22 8.59 4.01
C ALA A 43 -10.63 7.70 2.92
N LEU A 44 -11.47 7.03 2.14
CA LEU A 44 -11.09 6.14 1.05
C LEU A 44 -11.13 6.86 -0.28
N LEU A 45 -10.09 6.72 -1.10
CA LEU A 45 -10.10 7.18 -2.48
C LEU A 45 -9.93 6.01 -3.45
N GLY A 46 -10.75 5.98 -4.48
CA GLY A 46 -10.71 4.99 -5.55
C GLY A 46 -11.49 5.43 -6.77
N ARG A 47 -11.32 4.75 -7.90
CA ARG A 47 -11.92 5.15 -9.19
C ARG A 47 -13.35 4.69 -9.39
N THR A 48 -13.77 3.64 -8.71
CA THR A 48 -15.05 2.97 -8.96
C THR A 48 -15.99 3.24 -7.80
N PRO A 49 -17.04 4.09 -7.99
CA PRO A 49 -17.97 4.47 -6.93
C PRO A 49 -18.58 3.26 -6.21
N GLU A 50 -19.07 2.27 -6.94
CA GLU A 50 -19.77 1.10 -6.37
C GLU A 50 -18.83 0.23 -5.50
N LYS A 51 -17.52 0.22 -5.79
CA LYS A 51 -16.53 -0.46 -4.93
C LYS A 51 -16.24 0.35 -3.67
N LEU A 52 -16.19 1.68 -3.79
CA LEU A 52 -16.03 2.57 -2.65
C LEU A 52 -17.22 2.49 -1.70
N ASP A 53 -18.44 2.55 -2.23
CA ASP A 53 -19.67 2.48 -1.43
C ASP A 53 -19.73 1.18 -0.62
N ARG A 54 -19.38 0.05 -1.25
CA ARG A 54 -19.29 -1.25 -0.55
C ARG A 54 -18.20 -1.26 0.53
N ALA A 55 -17.04 -0.68 0.26
CA ALA A 55 -15.94 -0.62 1.21
C ALA A 55 -16.32 0.26 2.43
N VAL A 56 -16.93 1.41 2.18
CA VAL A 56 -17.42 2.31 3.24
C VAL A 56 -18.51 1.62 4.06
N ALA A 57 -19.49 0.99 3.39
CA ALA A 57 -20.56 0.27 4.09
C ALA A 57 -19.99 -0.83 5.00
N GLY A 58 -19.07 -1.66 4.50
CA GLY A 58 -18.44 -2.73 5.30
C GLY A 58 -17.68 -2.20 6.52
N ILE A 59 -16.96 -1.07 6.40
CA ILE A 59 -16.28 -0.46 7.54
C ILE A 59 -17.30 0.06 8.56
N ARG A 60 -18.38 0.70 8.12
CA ARG A 60 -19.44 1.23 9.01
C ARG A 60 -20.23 0.13 9.69
N GLU A 61 -20.57 -0.94 8.99
CA GLU A 61 -21.23 -2.13 9.55
C GLU A 61 -20.38 -2.80 10.63
N ALA A 62 -19.05 -2.75 10.51
CA ALA A 62 -18.12 -3.19 11.54
C ALA A 62 -17.93 -2.19 12.70
N GLY A 63 -18.67 -1.08 12.73
CA GLY A 63 -18.62 -0.05 13.77
C GLY A 63 -17.54 1.00 13.57
N GLY A 64 -16.87 1.02 12.43
CA GLY A 64 -15.88 2.04 12.08
C GLY A 64 -16.49 3.29 11.45
N ASP A 65 -15.69 4.36 11.36
CA ASP A 65 -16.07 5.60 10.66
C ASP A 65 -15.30 5.71 9.34
N ALA A 66 -16.03 5.84 8.22
CA ALA A 66 -15.44 5.93 6.90
C ALA A 66 -16.25 6.79 5.93
N VAL A 67 -15.55 7.40 4.96
CA VAL A 67 -16.14 8.10 3.81
C VAL A 67 -15.39 7.72 2.54
N GLY A 68 -16.05 7.78 1.39
CA GLY A 68 -15.48 7.45 0.09
C GLY A 68 -15.47 8.64 -0.86
N PHE A 69 -14.38 8.79 -1.61
CA PHE A 69 -14.20 9.81 -2.65
C PHE A 69 -13.82 9.15 -3.98
N ALA A 70 -14.65 9.33 -5.00
CA ALA A 70 -14.38 8.81 -6.34
C ALA A 70 -13.43 9.75 -7.08
N ALA A 71 -12.15 9.34 -7.24
CA ALA A 71 -11.18 10.07 -8.03
C ALA A 71 -10.05 9.14 -8.52
N ASP A 72 -9.34 9.57 -9.55
CA ASP A 72 -8.13 8.91 -10.05
C ASP A 72 -6.90 9.69 -9.54
N VAL A 73 -5.89 8.99 -9.00
CA VAL A 73 -4.65 9.61 -8.50
C VAL A 73 -3.84 10.33 -9.60
N ARG A 74 -4.14 10.06 -10.88
CA ARG A 74 -3.56 10.75 -12.04
C ARG A 74 -4.18 12.13 -12.26
N ASP A 75 -5.41 12.34 -11.81
CA ASP A 75 -6.09 13.62 -11.84
C ASP A 75 -5.79 14.40 -10.56
N TYR A 76 -4.80 15.28 -10.64
CA TYR A 76 -4.35 16.07 -9.48
C TYR A 76 -5.46 16.96 -8.92
N THR A 77 -6.32 17.53 -9.76
CA THR A 77 -7.40 18.41 -9.33
C THR A 77 -8.49 17.64 -8.57
N ALA A 78 -8.92 16.51 -9.13
CA ALA A 78 -9.91 15.66 -8.47
C ALA A 78 -9.37 15.08 -7.13
N LEU A 79 -8.10 14.68 -7.12
CA LEU A 79 -7.41 14.19 -5.91
C LEU A 79 -7.31 15.28 -4.83
N SER A 80 -6.89 16.50 -5.21
CA SER A 80 -6.81 17.64 -4.28
C SER A 80 -8.18 17.99 -3.71
N GLY A 81 -9.23 17.98 -4.53
CA GLY A 81 -10.60 18.20 -4.09
C GLY A 81 -11.09 17.13 -3.10
N ALA A 82 -10.69 15.87 -3.30
CA ALA A 82 -11.01 14.78 -2.37
C ALA A 82 -10.29 14.95 -1.02
N LEU A 83 -9.03 15.35 -1.03
CA LEU A 83 -8.24 15.63 0.18
C LEU A 83 -8.81 16.82 0.96
N GLN A 84 -9.19 17.89 0.26
CA GLN A 84 -9.84 19.05 0.88
C GLN A 84 -11.13 18.64 1.59
N LYS A 85 -12.02 17.88 0.94
CA LYS A 85 -13.27 17.39 1.54
C LYS A 85 -13.03 16.46 2.73
N ALA A 86 -12.01 15.60 2.66
CA ALA A 86 -11.63 14.76 3.79
C ALA A 86 -11.15 15.60 4.98
N HIS A 87 -10.35 16.64 4.71
CA HIS A 87 -9.91 17.60 5.73
C HIS A 87 -11.08 18.39 6.35
N GLU A 88 -12.03 18.84 5.54
CA GLU A 88 -13.24 19.54 6.03
C GLU A 88 -14.09 18.64 6.93
N GLN A 89 -14.16 17.34 6.64
CA GLN A 89 -14.96 16.38 7.40
C GLN A 89 -14.27 15.91 8.69
N TYR A 90 -12.97 15.66 8.65
CA TYR A 90 -12.24 14.98 9.72
C TYR A 90 -11.13 15.82 10.36
N GLY A 91 -10.76 16.94 9.75
CA GLY A 91 -9.60 17.73 10.17
C GLY A 91 -8.29 17.25 9.57
N GLU A 92 -7.18 17.56 10.23
CA GLU A 92 -5.83 17.22 9.75
C GLU A 92 -5.63 15.71 9.60
N ILE A 93 -4.94 15.34 8.52
CA ILE A 93 -4.65 13.93 8.18
C ILE A 93 -3.42 13.47 8.97
N ASP A 94 -3.60 12.50 9.85
CA ASP A 94 -2.53 11.87 10.63
C ASP A 94 -1.81 10.77 9.85
N ILE A 95 -2.53 10.08 8.96
CA ILE A 95 -2.04 8.92 8.23
C ILE A 95 -2.39 9.08 6.74
N LEU A 96 -1.39 9.01 5.88
CA LEU A 96 -1.57 8.96 4.43
C LEU A 96 -1.10 7.61 3.91
N LEU A 97 -1.99 6.83 3.28
CA LEU A 97 -1.64 5.58 2.62
C LEU A 97 -1.71 5.74 1.10
N CYS A 98 -0.56 5.66 0.44
CA CYS A 98 -0.42 5.67 -1.01
C CYS A 98 -0.38 4.24 -1.54
N GLY A 99 -1.53 3.72 -2.01
CA GLY A 99 -1.64 2.34 -2.46
C GLY A 99 -2.39 2.13 -3.77
N ALA A 100 -2.76 3.21 -4.47
CA ALA A 100 -3.26 3.08 -5.84
C ALA A 100 -2.17 2.51 -6.75
N ALA A 101 -2.47 1.45 -7.49
CA ALA A 101 -1.51 0.78 -8.36
C ALA A 101 -2.18 0.19 -9.61
N GLY A 102 -1.38 0.01 -10.66
CA GLY A 102 -1.74 -0.69 -11.88
C GLY A 102 -0.73 -1.79 -12.18
N ASN A 103 -1.20 -2.94 -12.67
CA ASN A 103 -0.33 -4.03 -13.08
C ASN A 103 -0.97 -4.87 -14.17
N PHE A 104 -0.16 -5.25 -15.16
CA PHE A 104 -0.46 -6.29 -16.15
C PHE A 104 0.85 -6.92 -16.64
N PRO A 105 0.89 -8.24 -16.91
CA PRO A 105 2.09 -8.88 -17.46
C PRO A 105 2.21 -8.58 -18.95
N ALA A 106 3.40 -8.11 -19.39
CA ALA A 106 3.73 -7.94 -20.81
C ALA A 106 5.25 -8.03 -21.03
N PRO A 107 5.73 -8.78 -22.05
CA PRO A 107 7.14 -8.76 -22.42
C PRO A 107 7.54 -7.35 -22.90
N ALA A 108 8.76 -6.91 -22.59
CA ALA A 108 9.20 -5.55 -22.92
C ALA A 108 9.09 -5.23 -24.42
N LEU A 109 9.41 -6.18 -25.29
CA LEU A 109 9.29 -6.01 -26.76
C LEU A 109 7.85 -5.89 -27.25
N GLY A 110 6.87 -6.43 -26.52
CA GLY A 110 5.45 -6.37 -26.86
C GLY A 110 4.69 -5.25 -26.15
N MET A 111 5.37 -4.49 -25.28
CA MET A 111 4.75 -3.42 -24.49
C MET A 111 4.74 -2.11 -25.27
N SER A 112 3.56 -1.52 -25.46
CA SER A 112 3.47 -0.18 -26.06
C SER A 112 3.98 0.90 -25.08
N ALA A 113 4.46 2.03 -25.61
CA ALA A 113 4.84 3.19 -24.79
C ALA A 113 3.69 3.66 -23.88
N ASN A 114 2.44 3.63 -24.37
CA ASN A 114 1.27 3.97 -23.57
C ASN A 114 0.98 2.94 -22.47
N GLY A 115 1.22 1.66 -22.72
CA GLY A 115 1.10 0.62 -21.70
C GLY A 115 2.12 0.81 -20.57
N PHE A 116 3.38 1.08 -20.91
CA PHE A 116 4.41 1.42 -19.94
C PHE A 116 4.03 2.67 -19.14
N LYS A 117 3.69 3.75 -19.85
CA LYS A 117 3.28 5.03 -19.25
C LYS A 117 2.09 4.88 -18.30
N ALA A 118 1.09 4.07 -18.65
CA ALA A 118 -0.11 3.89 -17.83
C ALA A 118 0.21 3.40 -16.41
N VAL A 119 1.18 2.50 -16.24
CA VAL A 119 1.59 2.00 -14.93
C VAL A 119 2.46 3.03 -14.20
N ILE A 120 3.38 3.69 -14.88
CA ILE A 120 4.18 4.78 -14.30
C ILE A 120 3.27 5.91 -13.80
N ASP A 121 2.26 6.30 -14.57
CA ASP A 121 1.33 7.37 -14.19
C ASP A 121 0.50 6.98 -12.95
N ILE A 122 0.08 5.73 -12.82
CA ILE A 122 -0.69 5.30 -11.65
C ILE A 122 0.21 5.13 -10.43
N ASP A 123 1.29 4.36 -10.57
CA ASP A 123 2.11 3.91 -9.44
C ASP A 123 3.03 5.03 -8.93
N LEU A 124 3.80 5.65 -9.82
CA LEU A 124 4.80 6.65 -9.44
C LEU A 124 4.23 8.06 -9.40
N LEU A 125 3.68 8.53 -10.53
CA LEU A 125 3.11 9.87 -10.58
C LEU A 125 1.91 10.00 -9.64
N GLY A 126 1.05 8.99 -9.56
CA GLY A 126 -0.08 8.96 -8.63
C GLY A 126 0.34 8.99 -7.17
N THR A 127 1.45 8.33 -6.79
CA THR A 127 2.03 8.44 -5.45
C THR A 127 2.56 9.85 -5.19
N PHE A 128 3.30 10.42 -6.13
CA PHE A 128 3.78 11.81 -6.02
C PHE A 128 2.62 12.80 -5.88
N ASN A 129 1.61 12.72 -6.74
CA ASN A 129 0.42 13.56 -6.69
C ASN A 129 -0.27 13.47 -5.32
N THR A 130 -0.43 12.23 -4.80
CA THR A 130 -1.05 11.98 -3.49
C THR A 130 -0.26 12.63 -2.37
N CYS A 131 1.05 12.43 -2.32
CA CYS A 131 1.91 13.04 -1.32
C CYS A 131 1.88 14.57 -1.42
N ARG A 132 2.08 15.13 -2.63
CA ARG A 132 2.13 16.56 -2.87
C ARG A 132 0.81 17.26 -2.52
N ALA A 133 -0.32 16.70 -2.93
CA ALA A 133 -1.63 17.28 -2.65
C ALA A 133 -2.01 17.16 -1.16
N ALA A 134 -1.58 16.09 -0.48
CA ALA A 134 -1.89 15.89 0.93
C ALA A 134 -1.06 16.77 1.87
N TYR A 135 0.11 17.26 1.48
CA TYR A 135 1.08 17.90 2.38
C TYR A 135 0.48 19.03 3.22
N GLU A 136 -0.34 19.91 2.64
CA GLU A 136 -0.97 21.02 3.35
C GLU A 136 -2.04 20.56 4.36
N HIS A 137 -2.58 19.36 4.18
CA HIS A 137 -3.59 18.78 5.05
C HIS A 137 -3.02 17.82 6.10
N LEU A 138 -1.71 17.49 6.01
CA LEU A 138 -1.07 16.62 6.98
C LEU A 138 -0.93 17.30 8.34
N ARG A 139 -1.14 16.53 9.41
CA ARG A 139 -0.78 16.97 10.77
C ARG A 139 0.74 17.16 10.89
N LYS A 140 1.15 18.34 11.23
CA LYS A 140 2.57 18.70 11.41
C LYS A 140 2.77 19.36 12.79
N PRO A 141 3.61 18.77 13.66
CA PRO A 141 4.28 17.48 13.52
C PRO A 141 3.35 16.29 13.79
N GLY A 142 3.74 15.09 13.28
CA GLY A 142 3.15 13.83 13.73
C GLY A 142 2.55 12.93 12.65
N ALA A 143 2.36 13.40 11.43
CA ALA A 143 1.82 12.57 10.36
C ALA A 143 2.76 11.42 9.97
N SER A 144 2.16 10.29 9.56
CA SER A 144 2.83 9.12 9.00
C SER A 144 2.33 8.84 7.59
N VAL A 145 3.23 8.86 6.62
CA VAL A 145 2.96 8.51 5.22
C VAL A 145 3.49 7.10 4.95
N ILE A 146 2.66 6.25 4.37
CA ILE A 146 3.04 4.90 3.95
C ILE A 146 2.76 4.75 2.46
N ALA A 147 3.76 4.34 1.69
CA ALA A 147 3.56 3.89 0.31
C ALA A 147 3.58 2.36 0.22
N ILE A 148 2.67 1.79 -0.55
CA ILE A 148 2.69 0.36 -0.85
C ILE A 148 3.52 0.13 -2.11
N SER A 149 4.68 -0.48 -1.92
CA SER A 149 5.58 -0.91 -2.98
C SER A 149 5.40 -2.40 -3.31
N ALA A 150 6.39 -3.01 -3.90
CA ALA A 150 6.48 -4.45 -4.15
C ALA A 150 7.95 -4.86 -4.28
N THR A 151 8.24 -6.14 -4.17
CA THR A 151 9.59 -6.70 -4.38
C THR A 151 10.17 -6.38 -5.77
N HIS A 152 9.32 -6.00 -6.72
CA HIS A 152 9.66 -5.47 -8.04
C HIS A 152 10.58 -4.23 -7.99
N ALA A 153 10.56 -3.46 -6.89
CA ALA A 153 11.39 -2.26 -6.74
C ALA A 153 12.88 -2.55 -6.74
N PHE A 154 13.30 -3.74 -6.31
CA PHE A 154 14.71 -4.14 -6.18
C PHE A 154 15.01 -5.55 -6.72
N ARG A 155 13.98 -6.27 -7.16
CA ARG A 155 14.10 -7.58 -7.82
C ARG A 155 13.54 -7.50 -9.23
N PRO A 156 14.35 -7.71 -10.28
CA PRO A 156 13.85 -7.71 -11.65
C PRO A 156 12.94 -8.93 -11.86
N ILE A 157 11.77 -8.68 -12.41
CA ILE A 157 10.77 -9.72 -12.70
C ILE A 157 10.46 -9.66 -14.20
N PRO A 158 10.65 -10.75 -14.96
CA PRO A 158 10.27 -10.80 -16.37
C PRO A 158 8.81 -10.40 -16.58
N MET A 159 8.51 -9.77 -17.71
CA MET A 159 7.18 -9.27 -18.10
C MET A 159 6.63 -8.14 -17.21
N GLN A 160 7.44 -7.55 -16.32
CA GLN A 160 7.02 -6.53 -15.34
C GLN A 160 7.90 -5.26 -15.37
N ALA A 161 8.56 -4.96 -16.51
CA ALA A 161 9.50 -3.83 -16.60
C ALA A 161 8.91 -2.50 -16.13
N HIS A 162 7.68 -2.20 -16.49
CA HIS A 162 6.94 -0.99 -16.08
C HIS A 162 6.66 -0.96 -14.58
N VAL A 163 6.26 -2.10 -13.98
CA VAL A 163 6.01 -2.20 -12.54
C VAL A 163 7.33 -2.09 -11.76
N CYS A 164 8.39 -2.76 -12.22
CA CYS A 164 9.72 -2.65 -11.60
C CYS A 164 10.20 -1.20 -11.58
N ALA A 165 10.12 -0.50 -12.73
CA ALA A 165 10.51 0.89 -12.83
C ALA A 165 9.64 1.80 -11.93
N GLY A 166 8.31 1.62 -11.95
CA GLY A 166 7.37 2.38 -11.11
C GLY A 166 7.65 2.20 -9.62
N LYS A 167 7.79 0.95 -9.16
CA LYS A 167 8.00 0.66 -7.73
C LYS A 167 9.39 1.07 -7.23
N ALA A 168 10.44 0.92 -8.04
CA ALA A 168 11.75 1.48 -7.72
C ALA A 168 11.69 3.02 -7.58
N GLY A 169 10.95 3.68 -8.49
CA GLY A 169 10.69 5.11 -8.41
C GLY A 169 9.92 5.51 -7.15
N VAL A 170 8.90 4.74 -6.74
CA VAL A 170 8.16 4.97 -5.49
C VAL A 170 9.09 4.88 -4.27
N ASP A 171 9.93 3.86 -4.20
CA ASP A 171 10.83 3.67 -3.05
C ASP A 171 11.80 4.86 -2.89
N ILE A 172 12.40 5.34 -3.98
CA ILE A 172 13.30 6.48 -3.90
C ILE A 172 12.56 7.80 -3.68
N LEU A 173 11.36 7.97 -4.24
CA LEU A 173 10.51 9.12 -4.00
C LEU A 173 10.20 9.27 -2.51
N ILE A 174 9.75 8.21 -1.85
CA ILE A 174 9.41 8.24 -0.42
C ILE A 174 10.63 8.55 0.44
N LYS A 175 11.82 8.00 0.11
CA LYS A 175 13.07 8.34 0.80
C LYS A 175 13.43 9.81 0.65
N THR A 176 13.29 10.37 -0.56
CA THR A 176 13.54 11.78 -0.82
C THR A 176 12.60 12.68 -0.01
N LEU A 177 11.29 12.40 -0.04
CA LEU A 177 10.31 13.15 0.73
C LEU A 177 10.51 12.99 2.25
N ALA A 178 11.02 11.86 2.72
CA ALA A 178 11.37 11.67 4.12
C ALA A 178 12.48 12.63 4.58
N VAL A 179 13.46 12.91 3.71
CA VAL A 179 14.51 13.90 3.97
C VAL A 179 13.95 15.33 3.97
N GLU A 180 13.10 15.64 2.97
CA GLU A 180 12.55 17.00 2.83
C GLU A 180 11.54 17.36 3.95
N TRP A 181 10.71 16.41 4.37
CA TRP A 181 9.59 16.66 5.29
C TRP A 181 9.88 16.28 6.74
N GLY A 182 11.05 15.68 6.98
CA GLY A 182 11.46 15.28 8.32
C GLY A 182 11.52 16.43 9.33
N SER A 183 11.97 17.61 8.91
CA SER A 183 11.99 18.82 9.75
C SER A 183 10.60 19.34 10.14
N ALA A 184 9.57 19.03 9.34
CA ALA A 184 8.17 19.29 9.66
C ALA A 184 7.55 18.21 10.58
N GLY A 185 8.32 17.20 10.98
CA GLY A 185 7.86 16.10 11.83
C GLY A 185 6.97 15.07 11.10
N VAL A 186 7.06 14.99 9.78
CA VAL A 186 6.35 14.00 8.96
C VAL A 186 7.27 12.81 8.69
N ARG A 187 6.82 11.60 8.98
CA ARG A 187 7.56 10.36 8.71
C ARG A 187 7.02 9.70 7.45
N LEU A 188 7.90 9.25 6.58
CA LEU A 188 7.53 8.58 5.34
C LEU A 188 8.25 7.24 5.24
N ASN A 189 7.50 6.15 5.04
CA ASN A 189 8.06 4.81 4.93
C ASN A 189 7.38 4.01 3.82
N VAL A 190 8.03 2.95 3.40
CA VAL A 190 7.53 2.03 2.37
C VAL A 190 7.22 0.67 3.01
N VAL A 191 6.08 0.11 2.66
CA VAL A 191 5.75 -1.30 2.92
C VAL A 191 5.83 -2.04 1.59
N THR A 192 6.61 -3.11 1.55
CA THR A 192 6.86 -3.94 0.38
C THR A 192 6.33 -5.35 0.60
N PRO A 193 5.08 -5.63 0.23
CA PRO A 193 4.50 -6.97 0.35
C PRO A 193 5.12 -7.94 -0.65
N GLY A 194 5.23 -9.20 -0.26
CA GLY A 194 5.34 -10.33 -1.16
C GLY A 194 3.96 -10.78 -1.68
N PRO A 195 3.80 -12.06 -2.04
CA PRO A 195 2.51 -12.65 -2.42
C PRO A 195 1.53 -12.59 -1.25
N VAL A 196 0.41 -11.87 -1.43
CA VAL A 196 -0.66 -11.72 -0.44
C VAL A 196 -1.91 -12.41 -0.96
N ASP A 197 -2.44 -13.31 -0.16
CA ASP A 197 -3.62 -14.11 -0.51
C ASP A 197 -4.86 -13.25 -0.74
N ASP A 198 -5.80 -13.80 -1.53
CA ASP A 198 -7.10 -13.18 -1.84
C ASP A 198 -6.99 -11.73 -2.34
N THR A 199 -5.98 -11.46 -3.17
CA THR A 199 -5.82 -10.19 -3.89
C THR A 199 -6.04 -10.38 -5.39
N GLU A 200 -6.52 -9.32 -6.06
CA GLU A 200 -6.68 -9.33 -7.52
C GLU A 200 -5.34 -9.58 -8.24
N GLY A 201 -4.25 -9.03 -7.71
CA GLY A 201 -2.90 -9.27 -8.24
C GLY A 201 -2.56 -10.75 -8.23
N MET A 202 -2.82 -11.45 -7.12
CA MET A 202 -2.51 -12.89 -7.02
C MET A 202 -3.45 -13.75 -7.86
N ARG A 203 -4.73 -13.39 -8.00
CA ARG A 203 -5.63 -14.10 -8.93
C ARG A 203 -5.15 -14.05 -10.37
N ARG A 204 -4.51 -12.94 -10.78
CA ARG A 204 -3.91 -12.79 -12.14
C ARG A 204 -2.57 -13.47 -12.30
N LEU A 205 -1.71 -13.43 -11.27
CA LEU A 205 -0.35 -13.97 -11.32
C LEU A 205 -0.30 -15.48 -11.04
N ALA A 206 -1.22 -16.00 -10.25
CA ALA A 206 -1.34 -17.41 -9.92
C ALA A 206 -2.76 -17.92 -10.19
N PRO A 207 -3.19 -18.00 -11.47
CA PRO A 207 -4.55 -18.34 -11.84
C PRO A 207 -4.91 -19.84 -11.66
N THR A 208 -3.92 -20.72 -11.51
CA THR A 208 -4.11 -22.16 -11.32
C THR A 208 -3.47 -22.63 -10.02
N GLU A 209 -4.01 -23.72 -9.46
CA GLU A 209 -3.49 -24.32 -8.22
C GLU A 209 -2.01 -24.76 -8.37
N GLU A 210 -1.64 -25.25 -9.54
CA GLU A 210 -0.26 -25.63 -9.82
C GLU A 210 0.71 -24.43 -9.72
N ILE A 211 0.37 -23.30 -10.35
CA ILE A 211 1.19 -22.09 -10.27
C ILE A 211 1.21 -21.59 -8.82
N ARG A 212 0.07 -21.66 -8.12
CA ARG A 212 -0.04 -21.27 -6.72
C ARG A 212 0.87 -22.10 -5.82
N THR A 213 0.87 -23.42 -6.01
CA THR A 213 1.73 -24.35 -5.26
C THR A 213 3.21 -24.03 -5.49
N ARG A 214 3.65 -23.94 -6.75
CA ARG A 214 5.04 -23.59 -7.11
C ARG A 214 5.46 -22.27 -6.50
N LEU A 215 4.59 -21.26 -6.55
CA LEU A 215 4.87 -19.95 -5.96
C LEU A 215 4.99 -20.05 -4.44
N THR A 216 4.09 -20.79 -3.79
CA THR A 216 4.13 -21.06 -2.35
C THR A 216 5.44 -21.76 -1.93
N GLU A 217 5.87 -22.76 -2.71
CA GLU A 217 7.13 -23.48 -2.49
C GLU A 217 8.36 -22.59 -2.66
N SER A 218 8.27 -21.55 -3.46
CA SER A 218 9.37 -20.58 -3.65
C SER A 218 9.52 -19.60 -2.46
N ILE A 219 8.53 -19.52 -1.57
CA ILE A 219 8.55 -18.65 -0.40
C ILE A 219 9.17 -19.42 0.77
N PRO A 220 10.22 -18.91 1.45
CA PRO A 220 10.79 -19.58 2.63
C PRO A 220 9.78 -19.94 3.71
N LEU A 221 8.81 -19.05 4.01
CA LEU A 221 7.75 -19.34 4.97
C LEU A 221 6.64 -20.26 4.42
N ARG A 222 6.75 -20.76 3.17
CA ARG A 222 5.89 -21.78 2.55
C ARG A 222 4.40 -21.45 2.54
N ARG A 223 4.06 -20.16 2.53
CA ARG A 223 2.69 -19.66 2.40
C ARG A 223 2.64 -18.24 1.86
N PHE A 224 1.49 -17.85 1.36
CA PHE A 224 1.21 -16.44 1.10
C PHE A 224 0.96 -15.69 2.40
N ALA A 225 1.23 -14.40 2.42
CA ALA A 225 0.83 -13.54 3.52
C ALA A 225 -0.70 -13.35 3.52
N SER A 226 -1.28 -13.19 4.69
CA SER A 226 -2.62 -12.65 4.82
C SER A 226 -2.59 -11.12 4.66
N LYS A 227 -3.72 -10.52 4.27
CA LYS A 227 -3.86 -9.05 4.23
C LYS A 227 -3.67 -8.45 5.64
N ASP A 228 -4.00 -9.18 6.70
CA ASP A 228 -3.83 -8.75 8.08
C ASP A 228 -2.37 -8.58 8.48
N GLU A 229 -1.46 -9.41 7.97
CA GLU A 229 -0.03 -9.29 8.27
C GLU A 229 0.52 -7.98 7.69
N ILE A 230 0.07 -7.59 6.50
CA ILE A 230 0.44 -6.29 5.90
C ILE A 230 -0.22 -5.13 6.66
N ALA A 231 -1.48 -5.27 7.06
CA ALA A 231 -2.21 -4.26 7.82
C ALA A 231 -1.60 -4.04 9.21
N ASN A 232 -1.11 -5.09 9.86
CA ASN A 232 -0.41 -5.00 11.15
C ASN A 232 0.91 -4.23 11.03
N LEU A 233 1.69 -4.46 9.95
CA LEU A 233 2.90 -3.69 9.70
C LEU A 233 2.59 -2.21 9.46
N ALA A 234 1.55 -1.90 8.67
CA ALA A 234 1.09 -0.53 8.46
C ALA A 234 0.65 0.13 9.78
N LEU A 235 -0.09 -0.60 10.63
CA LEU A 235 -0.51 -0.13 11.95
C LEU A 235 0.68 0.17 12.87
N PHE A 236 1.69 -0.70 12.89
CA PHE A 236 2.95 -0.46 13.62
C PHE A 236 3.61 0.85 13.17
N LEU A 237 3.75 1.06 11.86
CA LEU A 237 4.39 2.24 11.31
C LEU A 237 3.62 3.55 11.59
N CYS A 238 2.31 3.47 11.82
CA CYS A 238 1.48 4.61 12.22
C CYS A 238 1.45 4.83 13.74
N SER A 239 2.02 3.92 14.53
CA SER A 239 2.03 4.01 15.98
C SER A 239 3.22 4.82 16.51
N GLY A 240 3.16 5.19 17.81
CA GLY A 240 4.27 5.82 18.51
C GLY A 240 5.52 4.93 18.63
N ALA A 241 5.38 3.59 18.47
CA ALA A 241 6.51 2.68 18.47
C ALA A 241 7.46 2.87 17.26
N ALA A 242 6.96 3.48 16.18
CA ALA A 242 7.74 3.80 14.98
C ALA A 242 8.17 5.29 14.91
N ALA A 243 8.14 6.03 16.03
CA ALA A 243 8.37 7.48 16.05
C ALA A 243 9.74 7.92 15.50
N TYR A 244 10.74 7.06 15.55
CA TYR A 244 12.09 7.35 15.02
C TYR A 244 12.38 6.65 13.69
N ILE A 245 11.33 6.17 12.98
CA ILE A 245 11.47 5.45 11.71
C ILE A 245 10.92 6.31 10.58
N THR A 246 11.81 6.75 9.67
CA THR A 246 11.48 7.46 8.43
C THR A 246 12.45 7.08 7.32
N GLY A 247 12.02 7.11 6.05
CA GLY A 247 12.83 6.74 4.88
C GLY A 247 13.12 5.23 4.75
N ALA A 248 12.50 4.39 5.56
CA ALA A 248 12.76 2.95 5.57
C ALA A 248 11.84 2.19 4.59
N VAL A 249 12.36 1.08 4.06
CA VAL A 249 11.61 0.10 3.26
C VAL A 249 11.45 -1.17 4.06
N PHE A 250 10.23 -1.52 4.39
CA PHE A 250 9.88 -2.70 5.17
C PHE A 250 9.38 -3.82 4.25
N VAL A 251 10.22 -4.81 4.02
CA VAL A 251 9.88 -5.99 3.24
C VAL A 251 9.08 -6.98 4.10
N CYS A 252 7.88 -7.34 3.64
CA CYS A 252 6.98 -8.29 4.28
C CYS A 252 6.55 -9.34 3.26
N ASP A 253 7.46 -10.26 2.93
CA ASP A 253 7.35 -11.16 1.77
C ASP A 253 7.62 -12.65 2.10
N GLY A 254 7.71 -12.99 3.37
CA GLY A 254 8.01 -14.35 3.80
C GLY A 254 9.41 -14.84 3.39
N GLY A 255 10.31 -13.91 3.05
CA GLY A 255 11.66 -14.20 2.58
C GLY A 255 11.75 -14.45 1.06
N GLN A 256 10.66 -14.28 0.30
CA GLN A 256 10.64 -14.58 -1.14
C GLN A 256 11.72 -13.82 -1.93
N SER A 257 11.96 -12.56 -1.61
CA SER A 257 12.95 -11.74 -2.33
C SER A 257 14.40 -12.17 -2.07
N LEU A 258 14.66 -12.94 -1.01
CA LEU A 258 15.98 -13.43 -0.64
C LEU A 258 16.32 -14.74 -1.36
N THR A 259 15.32 -15.45 -1.87
CA THR A 259 15.53 -16.67 -2.68
C THR A 259 16.00 -16.27 -4.09
N GLY A 260 17.29 -15.96 -4.18
CA GLY A 260 17.98 -15.76 -5.45
C GLY A 260 18.14 -17.07 -6.17
N SER A 261 18.44 -17.00 -7.49
CA SER A 261 18.65 -18.17 -8.33
C SER A 261 19.55 -19.23 -7.69
N SER A 262 18.97 -20.38 -7.37
CA SER A 262 19.49 -21.72 -7.66
C SER A 262 20.86 -22.19 -7.16
N PHE A 263 21.56 -21.55 -6.24
CA PHE A 263 22.68 -22.29 -5.64
C PHE A 263 22.15 -23.48 -4.81
N ALA A 264 21.04 -23.29 -4.11
CA ALA A 264 20.35 -24.37 -3.40
C ALA A 264 19.83 -25.45 -4.36
N ALA A 265 19.25 -25.10 -5.51
CA ALA A 265 18.79 -26.07 -6.49
C ALA A 265 19.94 -26.84 -7.17
N VAL A 266 21.18 -26.35 -7.10
CA VAL A 266 22.37 -27.08 -7.55
C VAL A 266 22.90 -28.04 -6.48
N MET A 267 22.64 -27.75 -5.20
CA MET A 267 23.07 -28.56 -4.05
C MET A 267 22.07 -29.66 -3.69
N GLU A 268 20.82 -29.60 -4.17
CA GLU A 268 19.76 -30.61 -3.96
C GLU A 268 19.77 -31.72 -5.04
N LYS A 269 20.79 -31.80 -5.91
CA LYS A 269 21.09 -32.90 -6.81
C LYS A 269 22.31 -33.64 -6.33
#